data_b16a9470843cdb9180637438f65ae763
#
_entry.id   b16a9470843cdb9180637438f65ae763
#
_cell.length_a   1.000
_cell.length_b   1.000
_cell.length_c   1.000
_cell.angle_alpha   90.00
_cell.angle_beta   90.00
_cell.angle_gamma   90.00
#
_symmetry.space_group_name_H-M   'P 1'
#
loop_
_entity.id
_entity.type
_entity.pdbx_description
1 polymer ?
#
loop_
_entity_poly.entity_id
_entity_poly.type
_entity_poly.pdbx_seq_one_letter_code
_entity_poly.pdbx_strand_id
1 'polypeptide(L)'
;MNARTKPQRKPILSARGIVNRFGTQEVHNKISLDVLQGEILGIAGGSGSGKSVLLKTLAGLHRPNAGAVALNGKKIETIGHAERASLIGVLFQQGALFSSLSVAQNVMLPMREHTDLAPEARERIAAMKLELAGMSADTGVKFPSELSGGMVKRAAFARALALDPRILFLDEPTSDLDPLTASGIDALIRRLNESLGITVVIVTHDLTTLFTICRRIAILADKKITVGTLDKLMQSHQPWIREFLHGPRAEGALTARKQSHGNG
;
A
#
# COMPACT_ATOMS: atom_id res chain seq x y z
N MET A 1 -17.49 -25.13 -24.84
CA MET A 1 -17.60 -24.21 -23.68
C MET A 1 -16.47 -23.22 -23.79
N ASN A 2 -16.73 -21.96 -24.22
CA ASN A 2 -15.73 -20.92 -24.39
C ASN A 2 -15.29 -20.42 -23.01
N ALA A 3 -14.03 -20.69 -22.62
CA ALA A 3 -13.41 -20.03 -21.48
C ALA A 3 -13.38 -18.52 -21.77
N ARG A 4 -14.26 -17.76 -21.14
CA ARG A 4 -14.21 -16.29 -21.15
C ARG A 4 -12.87 -15.89 -20.55
N THR A 5 -11.92 -15.51 -21.39
CA THR A 5 -10.67 -14.85 -21.00
C THR A 5 -11.06 -13.63 -20.19
N LYS A 6 -10.78 -13.64 -18.87
CA LYS A 6 -10.96 -12.46 -18.01
C LYS A 6 -10.20 -11.29 -18.65
N PRO A 7 -10.83 -10.12 -18.81
CA PRO A 7 -10.18 -8.98 -19.44
C PRO A 7 -8.87 -8.67 -18.73
N GLN A 8 -7.80 -8.55 -19.51
CA GLN A 8 -6.46 -8.27 -19.01
C GLN A 8 -6.49 -6.86 -18.39
N ARG A 9 -6.35 -6.76 -17.08
CA ARG A 9 -6.36 -5.47 -16.36
C ARG A 9 -5.22 -4.60 -16.87
N LYS A 10 -5.51 -3.34 -17.19
CA LYS A 10 -4.49 -2.38 -17.64
C LYS A 10 -3.63 -1.92 -16.45
N PRO A 11 -2.34 -1.64 -16.65
CA PRO A 11 -1.51 -1.01 -15.62
C PRO A 11 -2.04 0.39 -15.30
N ILE A 12 -2.26 0.69 -14.02
CA ILE A 12 -2.48 2.06 -13.53
C ILE A 12 -1.14 2.76 -13.32
N LEU A 13 -0.11 1.98 -12.90
CA LEU A 13 1.24 2.48 -12.70
C LEU A 13 2.24 1.53 -13.34
N SER A 14 3.25 2.08 -13.99
CA SER A 14 4.36 1.33 -14.60
C SER A 14 5.68 1.93 -14.19
N ALA A 15 6.59 1.11 -13.67
CA ALA A 15 7.98 1.46 -13.44
C ALA A 15 8.86 0.73 -14.45
N ARG A 16 9.85 1.41 -15.02
CA ARG A 16 10.75 0.86 -16.04
C ARG A 16 12.20 1.22 -15.76
N GLY A 17 13.02 0.20 -15.59
CA GLY A 17 14.46 0.34 -15.44
C GLY A 17 14.89 1.15 -14.22
N ILE A 18 14.15 1.09 -13.11
CA ILE A 18 14.41 1.88 -11.90
C ILE A 18 15.75 1.50 -11.29
N VAL A 19 16.61 2.49 -11.11
CA VAL A 19 17.86 2.39 -10.35
C VAL A 19 17.81 3.40 -9.22
N ASN A 20 18.02 2.93 -7.99
CA ASN A 20 18.17 3.79 -6.81
C ASN A 20 19.52 3.53 -6.16
N ARG A 21 20.25 4.62 -5.88
CA ARG A 21 21.56 4.63 -5.21
C ARG A 21 21.60 5.67 -4.11
N PHE A 22 22.26 5.36 -3.01
CA PHE A 22 22.56 6.27 -1.92
C PHE A 22 24.07 6.27 -1.67
N GLY A 23 24.75 7.33 -2.06
CA GLY A 23 26.20 7.35 -2.13
C GLY A 23 26.72 6.26 -3.08
N THR A 24 27.56 5.37 -2.58
CA THR A 24 28.12 4.23 -3.33
C THR A 24 27.21 2.99 -3.31
N GLN A 25 26.19 2.97 -2.44
CA GLN A 25 25.31 1.82 -2.27
C GLN A 25 24.21 1.83 -3.31
N GLU A 26 24.20 0.85 -4.22
CA GLU A 26 23.08 0.59 -5.12
C GLU A 26 22.04 -0.29 -4.40
N VAL A 27 20.82 0.21 -4.32
CA VAL A 27 19.67 -0.45 -3.66
C VAL A 27 18.81 -1.20 -4.69
N HIS A 28 18.58 -0.58 -5.84
CA HIS A 28 17.81 -1.17 -6.94
C HIS A 28 18.59 -1.14 -8.24
N ASN A 29 18.51 -2.25 -8.99
CA ASN A 29 19.19 -2.39 -10.28
C ASN A 29 18.18 -2.71 -11.40
N LYS A 30 17.83 -1.70 -12.19
CA LYS A 30 16.94 -1.78 -13.36
C LYS A 30 15.61 -2.49 -13.09
N ILE A 31 14.97 -2.19 -11.94
CA ILE A 31 13.67 -2.76 -11.59
C ILE A 31 12.60 -2.30 -12.58
N SER A 32 11.81 -3.26 -13.07
CA SER A 32 10.61 -2.99 -13.87
C SER A 32 9.40 -3.70 -13.27
N LEU A 33 8.30 -2.97 -13.10
CA LEU A 33 7.10 -3.43 -12.41
C LEU A 33 5.87 -2.74 -12.98
N ASP A 34 4.79 -3.50 -13.17
CA ASP A 34 3.45 -2.98 -13.46
C ASP A 34 2.53 -3.24 -12.28
N VAL A 35 1.81 -2.20 -11.85
CA VAL A 35 0.70 -2.28 -10.90
C VAL A 35 -0.60 -2.22 -11.69
N LEU A 36 -1.42 -3.26 -11.59
CA LEU A 36 -2.67 -3.38 -12.37
C LEU A 36 -3.80 -2.65 -11.66
N GLN A 37 -4.68 -2.01 -12.42
CA GLN A 37 -5.83 -1.30 -11.85
C GLN A 37 -6.72 -2.23 -11.01
N GLY A 38 -7.05 -1.80 -9.78
CA GLY A 38 -7.91 -2.52 -8.85
C GLY A 38 -7.30 -3.83 -8.31
N GLU A 39 -5.97 -4.01 -8.35
CA GLU A 39 -5.32 -5.11 -7.63
C GLU A 39 -4.82 -4.67 -6.25
N ILE A 40 -4.61 -5.64 -5.38
CA ILE A 40 -3.74 -5.50 -4.21
C ILE A 40 -2.43 -6.19 -4.56
N LEU A 41 -1.35 -5.40 -4.70
CA LEU A 41 0.01 -5.87 -4.98
C LEU A 41 0.83 -5.81 -3.69
N GLY A 42 1.32 -6.96 -3.23
CA GLY A 42 2.27 -7.03 -2.12
C GLY A 42 3.71 -6.89 -2.62
N ILE A 43 4.53 -6.09 -1.95
CA ILE A 43 5.98 -6.00 -2.15
C ILE A 43 6.66 -6.63 -0.93
N ALA A 44 7.34 -7.75 -1.13
CA ALA A 44 8.05 -8.48 -0.11
C ALA A 44 9.56 -8.51 -0.39
N GLY A 45 10.35 -8.86 0.63
CA GLY A 45 11.81 -8.96 0.51
C GLY A 45 12.48 -8.89 1.88
N GLY A 46 13.74 -9.23 1.96
CA GLY A 46 14.53 -9.19 3.18
C GLY A 46 14.60 -7.81 3.83
N SER A 47 14.99 -7.74 5.11
CA SER A 47 15.27 -6.47 5.76
C SER A 47 16.38 -5.73 5.01
N GLY A 48 16.25 -4.42 4.84
CA GLY A 48 17.23 -3.61 4.11
C GLY A 48 17.23 -3.78 2.57
N SER A 49 16.34 -4.61 1.98
CA SER A 49 16.28 -4.81 0.53
C SER A 49 15.81 -3.58 -0.27
N GLY A 50 15.34 -2.52 0.40
CA GLY A 50 14.92 -1.27 -0.25
C GLY A 50 13.41 -1.18 -0.53
N LYS A 51 12.57 -2.01 0.06
CA LYS A 51 11.10 -2.01 -0.16
C LYS A 51 10.46 -0.64 0.01
N SER A 52 10.73 0.04 1.13
CA SER A 52 10.19 1.39 1.38
C SER A 52 10.75 2.44 0.41
N VAL A 53 12.00 2.28 -0.05
CA VAL A 53 12.58 3.12 -1.11
C VAL A 53 11.85 2.91 -2.42
N LEU A 54 11.57 1.65 -2.78
CA LEU A 54 10.79 1.32 -3.97
C LEU A 54 9.39 1.91 -3.89
N LEU A 55 8.69 1.73 -2.76
CA LEU A 55 7.37 2.30 -2.54
C LEU A 55 7.38 3.83 -2.72
N LYS A 56 8.33 4.53 -2.08
CA LYS A 56 8.48 5.99 -2.23
C LYS A 56 8.77 6.40 -3.67
N THR A 57 9.58 5.61 -4.40
CA THR A 57 9.86 5.83 -5.83
C THR A 57 8.60 5.69 -6.67
N LEU A 58 7.82 4.61 -6.45
CA LEU A 58 6.55 4.37 -7.15
C LEU A 58 5.51 5.45 -6.87
N ALA A 59 5.46 5.96 -5.63
CA ALA A 59 4.58 7.06 -5.23
C ALA A 59 5.04 8.46 -5.71
N GLY A 60 6.20 8.55 -6.35
CA GLY A 60 6.78 9.83 -6.80
C GLY A 60 7.30 10.71 -5.66
N LEU A 61 7.55 10.11 -4.47
CA LEU A 61 8.15 10.78 -3.30
C LEU A 61 9.68 10.69 -3.28
N HIS A 62 10.26 9.83 -4.12
CA HIS A 62 11.69 9.69 -4.33
C HIS A 62 11.99 9.61 -5.82
N ARG A 63 12.90 10.46 -6.29
CA ARG A 63 13.33 10.44 -7.70
C ARG A 63 14.41 9.37 -7.90
N PRO A 64 14.23 8.41 -8.80
CA PRO A 64 15.25 7.41 -9.08
C PRO A 64 16.45 8.00 -9.79
N ASN A 65 17.64 7.40 -9.65
CA ASN A 65 18.85 7.79 -10.35
C ASN A 65 18.78 7.48 -11.87
N ALA A 66 18.03 6.43 -12.23
CA ALA A 66 17.71 6.09 -13.61
C ALA A 66 16.37 5.37 -13.71
N GLY A 67 15.82 5.31 -14.92
CA GLY A 67 14.50 4.77 -15.17
C GLY A 67 13.40 5.81 -15.01
N ALA A 68 12.15 5.37 -15.09
CA ALA A 68 10.99 6.25 -14.96
C ALA A 68 9.78 5.50 -14.38
N VAL A 69 8.92 6.25 -13.67
CA VAL A 69 7.61 5.81 -13.23
C VAL A 69 6.55 6.57 -14.02
N ALA A 70 5.56 5.85 -14.52
CA ALA A 70 4.40 6.44 -15.19
C ALA A 70 3.11 6.06 -14.45
N LEU A 71 2.25 7.06 -14.20
CA LEU A 71 0.92 6.91 -13.63
C LEU A 71 -0.11 7.24 -14.72
N ASN A 72 -1.02 6.32 -15.01
CA ASN A 72 -1.97 6.46 -16.13
C ASN A 72 -1.30 6.83 -17.47
N GLY A 73 -0.09 6.30 -17.72
CA GLY A 73 0.68 6.56 -18.93
C GLY A 73 1.47 7.88 -18.96
N LYS A 74 1.28 8.78 -17.98
CA LYS A 74 2.05 10.02 -17.83
C LYS A 74 3.23 9.80 -16.88
N LYS A 75 4.42 10.35 -17.20
CA LYS A 75 5.56 10.32 -16.28
C LYS A 75 5.19 11.01 -14.96
N ILE A 76 5.46 10.37 -13.83
CA ILE A 76 5.01 10.86 -12.51
C ILE A 76 5.62 12.23 -12.16
N GLU A 77 6.82 12.51 -12.65
CA GLU A 77 7.50 13.80 -12.44
C GLU A 77 6.84 14.96 -13.22
N THR A 78 6.06 14.65 -14.27
CA THR A 78 5.33 15.67 -15.06
C THR A 78 3.92 15.94 -14.55
N ILE A 79 3.45 15.16 -13.57
CA ILE A 79 2.15 15.35 -12.93
C ILE A 79 2.28 16.43 -11.85
N GLY A 80 1.43 17.46 -11.92
CA GLY A 80 1.40 18.53 -10.92
C GLY A 80 1.14 18.01 -9.50
N HIS A 81 1.61 18.76 -8.50
CA HIS A 81 1.52 18.32 -7.09
C HIS A 81 0.07 18.04 -6.65
N ALA A 82 -0.86 18.94 -6.97
CA ALA A 82 -2.27 18.80 -6.61
C ALA A 82 -2.93 17.60 -7.33
N GLU A 83 -2.69 17.43 -8.65
CA GLU A 83 -3.19 16.28 -9.42
C GLU A 83 -2.64 14.96 -8.85
N ARG A 84 -1.34 14.93 -8.51
CA ARG A 84 -0.73 13.74 -7.92
C ARG A 84 -1.30 13.42 -6.53
N ALA A 85 -1.50 14.44 -5.68
CA ALA A 85 -2.10 14.27 -4.35
C ALA A 85 -3.53 13.74 -4.42
N SER A 86 -4.31 14.09 -5.43
CA SER A 86 -5.65 13.54 -5.65
C SER A 86 -5.66 12.11 -6.20
N LEU A 87 -4.56 11.65 -6.81
CA LEU A 87 -4.48 10.31 -7.40
C LEU A 87 -3.84 9.28 -6.46
N ILE A 88 -2.99 9.74 -5.53
CA ILE A 88 -2.13 8.89 -4.69
C ILE A 88 -2.36 9.18 -3.21
N GLY A 89 -2.75 8.15 -2.46
CA GLY A 89 -2.72 8.15 -1.00
C GLY A 89 -1.51 7.36 -0.48
N VAL A 90 -0.89 7.83 0.61
CA VAL A 90 0.27 7.15 1.22
C VAL A 90 0.06 7.00 2.72
N LEU A 91 0.28 5.77 3.20
CA LEU A 91 0.38 5.45 4.62
C LEU A 91 1.83 5.03 4.90
N PHE A 92 2.50 5.76 5.78
CA PHE A 92 3.86 5.46 6.24
C PHE A 92 3.85 4.52 7.44
N GLN A 93 4.93 3.81 7.65
CA GLN A 93 5.07 2.76 8.67
C GLN A 93 4.60 3.19 10.08
N GLN A 94 4.96 4.37 10.54
CA GLN A 94 4.55 4.91 11.84
C GLN A 94 3.26 5.76 11.79
N GLY A 95 2.49 5.70 10.67
CA GLY A 95 1.31 6.53 10.44
C GLY A 95 1.66 7.98 10.08
N ALA A 96 2.75 8.54 10.59
CA ALA A 96 3.25 9.90 10.35
C ALA A 96 2.18 10.98 10.55
N LEU A 97 1.33 10.84 11.57
CA LEU A 97 0.39 11.87 11.98
C LEU A 97 1.14 13.04 12.62
N PHE A 98 0.66 14.26 12.34
CA PHE A 98 1.17 15.46 13.00
C PHE A 98 0.68 15.47 14.45
N SER A 99 1.60 15.39 15.40
CA SER A 99 1.30 15.29 16.84
C SER A 99 0.60 16.55 17.41
N SER A 100 0.83 17.72 16.79
CA SER A 100 0.20 18.99 17.15
C SER A 100 -1.20 19.20 16.57
N LEU A 101 -1.67 18.30 15.73
CA LEU A 101 -2.99 18.34 15.11
C LEU A 101 -3.89 17.24 15.69
N SER A 102 -5.17 17.54 15.87
CA SER A 102 -6.15 16.50 16.21
C SER A 102 -6.26 15.47 15.08
N VAL A 103 -6.90 14.34 15.34
CA VAL A 103 -7.13 13.29 14.34
C VAL A 103 -7.93 13.83 13.16
N ALA A 104 -9.01 14.58 13.40
CA ALA A 104 -9.79 15.20 12.34
C ALA A 104 -8.95 16.21 11.54
N GLN A 105 -8.15 17.04 12.20
CA GLN A 105 -7.25 17.99 11.54
C GLN A 105 -6.20 17.28 10.67
N ASN A 106 -5.66 16.14 11.13
CA ASN A 106 -4.76 15.31 10.32
C ASN A 106 -5.45 14.81 9.04
N VAL A 107 -6.70 14.36 9.14
CA VAL A 107 -7.48 13.89 7.97
C VAL A 107 -7.86 15.03 7.05
N MET A 108 -8.17 16.22 7.59
CA MET A 108 -8.51 17.41 6.80
C MET A 108 -7.30 18.02 6.07
N LEU A 109 -6.07 17.76 6.53
CA LEU A 109 -4.87 18.43 6.02
C LEU A 109 -4.69 18.30 4.49
N PRO A 110 -4.80 17.12 3.86
CA PRO A 110 -4.71 17.02 2.40
C PRO A 110 -5.80 17.83 1.67
N MET A 111 -7.01 17.88 2.20
CA MET A 111 -8.11 18.66 1.61
C MET A 111 -7.84 20.17 1.73
N ARG A 112 -7.28 20.62 2.87
CA ARG A 112 -6.92 22.02 3.07
C ARG A 112 -5.83 22.49 2.10
N GLU A 113 -4.86 21.63 1.82
CA GLU A 113 -3.69 21.97 0.98
C GLU A 113 -3.99 21.86 -0.53
N HIS A 114 -4.99 21.05 -0.93
CA HIS A 114 -5.18 20.68 -2.34
C HIS A 114 -6.60 20.89 -2.88
N THR A 115 -7.50 21.48 -2.08
CA THR A 115 -8.89 21.76 -2.52
C THR A 115 -9.39 23.09 -1.96
N ASP A 116 -10.39 23.68 -2.64
CA ASP A 116 -11.08 24.89 -2.21
C ASP A 116 -12.34 24.58 -1.38
N LEU A 117 -12.44 23.39 -0.77
CA LEU A 117 -13.58 23.01 0.05
C LEU A 117 -13.74 23.94 1.26
N ALA A 118 -14.98 24.32 1.58
CA ALA A 118 -15.31 25.07 2.79
C ALA A 118 -14.93 24.26 4.06
N PRO A 119 -14.60 24.92 5.18
CA PRO A 119 -14.22 24.26 6.43
C PRO A 119 -15.23 23.20 6.88
N GLU A 120 -16.52 23.50 6.85
CA GLU A 120 -17.60 22.61 7.28
C GLU A 120 -17.71 21.37 6.38
N ALA A 121 -17.40 21.50 5.08
CA ALA A 121 -17.38 20.39 4.16
C ALA A 121 -16.18 19.46 4.46
N ARG A 122 -15.00 20.03 4.76
CA ARG A 122 -13.81 19.27 5.15
C ARG A 122 -14.04 18.47 6.44
N GLU A 123 -14.71 19.07 7.44
CA GLU A 123 -15.05 18.39 8.69
C GLU A 123 -15.97 17.18 8.45
N ARG A 124 -17.04 17.38 7.67
CA ARG A 124 -17.97 16.27 7.32
C ARG A 124 -17.26 15.15 6.56
N ILE A 125 -16.41 15.50 5.59
CA ILE A 125 -15.62 14.51 4.85
C ILE A 125 -14.65 13.80 5.78
N ALA A 126 -13.96 14.51 6.68
CA ALA A 126 -13.03 13.90 7.63
C ALA A 126 -13.74 12.89 8.55
N ALA A 127 -14.91 13.23 9.09
CA ALA A 127 -15.73 12.32 9.89
C ALA A 127 -16.08 11.04 9.09
N MET A 128 -16.56 11.19 7.85
CA MET A 128 -16.86 10.07 6.96
C MET A 128 -15.62 9.21 6.66
N LYS A 129 -14.43 9.81 6.47
CA LYS A 129 -13.19 9.05 6.23
C LYS A 129 -12.72 8.30 7.47
N LEU A 130 -12.94 8.85 8.67
CA LEU A 130 -12.68 8.16 9.93
C LEU A 130 -13.60 6.94 10.08
N GLU A 131 -14.89 7.08 9.83
CA GLU A 131 -15.84 5.95 9.85
C GLU A 131 -15.48 4.88 8.82
N LEU A 132 -15.10 5.29 7.60
CA LEU A 132 -14.65 4.38 6.54
C LEU A 132 -13.40 3.59 6.96
N ALA A 133 -12.50 4.22 7.75
CA ALA A 133 -11.33 3.57 8.34
C ALA A 133 -11.67 2.74 9.59
N GLY A 134 -12.96 2.64 9.97
CA GLY A 134 -13.44 1.88 11.12
C GLY A 134 -13.17 2.57 12.46
N MET A 135 -13.19 3.90 12.49
CA MET A 135 -13.09 4.72 13.70
C MET A 135 -14.40 5.46 13.93
N SER A 136 -14.77 5.69 15.21
CA SER A 136 -15.87 6.59 15.55
C SER A 136 -15.50 8.04 15.21
N ALA A 137 -16.47 8.82 14.72
CA ALA A 137 -16.30 10.25 14.45
C ALA A 137 -15.81 11.03 15.70
N ASP A 138 -16.24 10.62 16.90
CA ASP A 138 -15.82 11.21 18.18
C ASP A 138 -14.31 11.13 18.42
N THR A 139 -13.62 10.19 17.74
CA THR A 139 -12.17 10.10 17.79
C THR A 139 -11.50 11.31 17.15
N GLY A 140 -12.22 12.04 16.30
CA GLY A 140 -11.70 13.19 15.56
C GLY A 140 -11.12 14.31 16.42
N VAL A 141 -11.61 14.48 17.65
CA VAL A 141 -11.12 15.52 18.58
C VAL A 141 -9.84 15.13 19.33
N LYS A 142 -9.50 13.83 19.37
CA LYS A 142 -8.31 13.31 20.06
C LYS A 142 -7.04 13.70 19.31
N PHE A 143 -5.93 13.73 20.06
CA PHE A 143 -4.59 13.87 19.49
C PHE A 143 -3.94 12.50 19.28
N PRO A 144 -2.94 12.39 18.37
CA PRO A 144 -2.24 11.12 18.10
C PRO A 144 -1.68 10.43 19.35
N SER A 145 -1.26 11.18 20.36
CA SER A 145 -0.74 10.66 21.64
C SER A 145 -1.77 9.93 22.51
N GLU A 146 -3.07 10.14 22.22
CA GLU A 146 -4.19 9.51 22.94
C GLU A 146 -4.70 8.23 22.26
N LEU A 147 -4.07 7.85 21.14
CA LEU A 147 -4.49 6.72 20.31
C LEU A 147 -3.66 5.46 20.61
N SER A 148 -4.29 4.28 20.51
CA SER A 148 -3.56 3.02 20.39
C SER A 148 -2.85 2.92 19.03
N GLY A 149 -1.85 2.03 18.90
CA GLY A 149 -1.14 1.82 17.63
C GLY A 149 -2.07 1.50 16.46
N GLY A 150 -3.07 0.65 16.69
CA GLY A 150 -4.08 0.34 15.67
C GLY A 150 -4.95 1.55 15.29
N MET A 151 -5.30 2.40 16.26
CA MET A 151 -6.03 3.64 15.99
C MET A 151 -5.17 4.64 15.19
N VAL A 152 -3.87 4.76 15.49
CA VAL A 152 -2.93 5.59 14.71
C VAL A 152 -2.90 5.14 13.25
N LYS A 153 -2.82 3.83 13.01
CA LYS A 153 -2.85 3.27 11.64
C LYS A 153 -4.18 3.60 10.93
N ARG A 154 -5.33 3.43 11.60
CA ARG A 154 -6.65 3.76 11.05
C ARG A 154 -6.82 5.24 10.75
N ALA A 155 -6.37 6.12 11.62
CA ALA A 155 -6.37 7.57 11.39
C ALA A 155 -5.47 7.95 10.18
N ALA A 156 -4.31 7.32 10.06
CA ALA A 156 -3.44 7.50 8.90
C ALA A 156 -4.06 6.96 7.60
N PHE A 157 -4.85 5.86 7.65
CA PHE A 157 -5.67 5.42 6.54
C PHE A 157 -6.73 6.46 6.16
N ALA A 158 -7.47 7.00 7.13
CA ALA A 158 -8.47 8.04 6.88
C ALA A 158 -7.84 9.25 6.18
N ARG A 159 -6.65 9.68 6.62
CA ARG A 159 -5.88 10.76 5.97
C ARG A 159 -5.46 10.39 4.56
N ALA A 160 -4.96 9.17 4.34
CA ALA A 160 -4.55 8.71 3.01
C ALA A 160 -5.74 8.64 2.01
N LEU A 161 -6.96 8.46 2.52
CA LEU A 161 -8.21 8.41 1.75
C LEU A 161 -8.87 9.80 1.57
N ALA A 162 -8.33 10.86 2.16
CA ALA A 162 -9.00 12.16 2.24
C ALA A 162 -9.37 12.77 0.88
N LEU A 163 -8.58 12.51 -0.16
CA LEU A 163 -8.78 13.02 -1.52
C LEU A 163 -9.31 11.95 -2.50
N ASP A 164 -9.89 10.85 -2.01
CA ASP A 164 -10.41 9.74 -2.82
C ASP A 164 -9.41 9.21 -3.87
N PRO A 165 -8.21 8.80 -3.44
CA PRO A 165 -7.15 8.40 -4.34
C PRO A 165 -7.51 7.14 -5.14
N ARG A 166 -6.92 7.02 -6.35
CA ARG A 166 -7.06 5.82 -7.19
C ARG A 166 -6.08 4.71 -6.81
N ILE A 167 -4.98 5.08 -6.16
CA ILE A 167 -3.96 4.14 -5.70
C ILE A 167 -3.50 4.50 -4.28
N LEU A 168 -3.44 3.49 -3.42
CA LEU A 168 -2.90 3.59 -2.06
C LEU A 168 -1.55 2.88 -1.98
N PHE A 169 -0.57 3.56 -1.42
CA PHE A 169 0.72 2.99 -1.05
C PHE A 169 0.78 2.83 0.47
N LEU A 170 1.00 1.62 0.94
CA LEU A 170 0.97 1.25 2.36
C LEU A 170 2.33 0.67 2.75
N ASP A 171 3.07 1.38 3.61
CA ASP A 171 4.36 0.91 4.12
C ASP A 171 4.15 0.27 5.49
N GLU A 172 4.27 -1.06 5.58
CA GLU A 172 4.13 -1.87 6.79
C GLU A 172 2.83 -1.53 7.58
N PRO A 173 1.63 -1.64 6.97
CA PRO A 173 0.39 -1.18 7.60
C PRO A 173 0.00 -1.97 8.85
N THR A 174 0.46 -3.20 8.99
CA THR A 174 0.15 -4.11 10.12
C THR A 174 1.30 -4.28 11.10
N SER A 175 2.45 -3.63 10.87
CA SER A 175 3.61 -3.74 11.77
C SER A 175 3.29 -3.22 13.16
N ASP A 176 3.89 -3.87 14.17
CA ASP A 176 3.78 -3.52 15.59
C ASP A 176 2.33 -3.62 16.15
N LEU A 177 1.44 -4.35 15.47
CA LEU A 177 0.08 -4.60 15.91
C LEU A 177 -0.07 -6.05 16.39
N ASP A 178 -0.97 -6.25 17.34
CA ASP A 178 -1.41 -7.60 17.72
C ASP A 178 -2.14 -8.30 16.55
N PRO A 179 -2.21 -9.65 16.52
CA PRO A 179 -2.77 -10.37 15.38
C PRO A 179 -4.22 -10.03 15.05
N LEU A 180 -5.05 -9.71 16.06
CA LEU A 180 -6.45 -9.37 15.86
C LEU A 180 -6.59 -7.98 15.20
N THR A 181 -5.85 -7.00 15.70
CA THR A 181 -5.81 -5.66 15.12
C THR A 181 -5.23 -5.67 13.70
N ALA A 182 -4.15 -6.44 13.45
CA ALA A 182 -3.56 -6.62 12.12
C ALA A 182 -4.59 -7.22 11.12
N SER A 183 -5.30 -8.28 11.53
CA SER A 183 -6.37 -8.88 10.72
C SER A 183 -7.50 -7.87 10.41
N GLY A 184 -7.83 -7.01 11.37
CA GLY A 184 -8.81 -5.92 11.16
C GLY A 184 -8.33 -4.88 10.13
N ILE A 185 -7.03 -4.58 10.05
CA ILE A 185 -6.44 -3.71 9.02
C ILE A 185 -6.48 -4.41 7.65
N ASP A 186 -6.13 -5.69 7.56
CA ASP A 186 -6.20 -6.47 6.32
C ASP A 186 -7.63 -6.52 5.77
N ALA A 187 -8.62 -6.74 6.64
CA ALA A 187 -10.04 -6.72 6.28
C ALA A 187 -10.47 -5.32 5.78
N LEU A 188 -9.97 -4.23 6.40
CA LEU A 188 -10.20 -2.86 5.93
C LEU A 188 -9.65 -2.65 4.53
N ILE A 189 -8.38 -3.03 4.28
CA ILE A 189 -7.72 -2.90 2.97
C ILE A 189 -8.51 -3.65 1.90
N ARG A 190 -8.90 -4.90 2.17
CA ARG A 190 -9.70 -5.72 1.26
C ARG A 190 -11.03 -5.04 0.94
N ARG A 191 -11.77 -4.60 1.96
CA ARG A 191 -13.06 -3.92 1.79
C ARG A 191 -12.93 -2.65 0.96
N LEU A 192 -11.92 -1.83 1.18
CA LEU A 192 -11.67 -0.61 0.38
C LEU A 192 -11.37 -0.97 -1.09
N ASN A 193 -10.56 -2.00 -1.33
CA ASN A 193 -10.28 -2.46 -2.68
C ASN A 193 -11.53 -2.99 -3.39
N GLU A 194 -12.33 -3.84 -2.73
CA GLU A 194 -13.51 -4.46 -3.30
C GLU A 194 -14.67 -3.49 -3.53
N SER A 195 -14.93 -2.60 -2.54
CA SER A 195 -16.08 -1.69 -2.58
C SER A 195 -15.83 -0.43 -3.40
N LEU A 196 -14.61 0.09 -3.39
CA LEU A 196 -14.25 1.36 -4.05
C LEU A 196 -13.39 1.17 -5.31
N GLY A 197 -12.93 -0.06 -5.58
CA GLY A 197 -12.06 -0.34 -6.73
C GLY A 197 -10.66 0.27 -6.62
N ILE A 198 -10.24 0.71 -5.42
CA ILE A 198 -8.94 1.34 -5.20
C ILE A 198 -7.83 0.33 -5.45
N THR A 199 -6.82 0.72 -6.20
CA THR A 199 -5.59 -0.08 -6.35
C THR A 199 -4.73 0.08 -5.10
N VAL A 200 -4.14 -1.00 -4.61
CA VAL A 200 -3.32 -0.97 -3.39
C VAL A 200 -1.95 -1.57 -3.64
N VAL A 201 -0.90 -0.91 -3.19
CA VAL A 201 0.48 -1.42 -3.14
C VAL A 201 0.88 -1.48 -1.68
N ILE A 202 1.16 -2.68 -1.17
CA ILE A 202 1.53 -2.91 0.22
C ILE A 202 2.99 -3.35 0.27
N VAL A 203 3.82 -2.66 1.03
CA VAL A 203 5.12 -3.17 1.47
C VAL A 203 4.92 -3.84 2.81
N THR A 204 5.26 -5.12 2.92
CA THR A 204 5.21 -5.84 4.19
C THR A 204 6.14 -7.05 4.21
N HIS A 205 6.52 -7.47 5.41
CA HIS A 205 7.19 -8.75 5.67
C HIS A 205 6.23 -9.79 6.29
N ASP A 206 4.97 -9.41 6.53
CA ASP A 206 3.95 -10.31 7.05
C ASP A 206 3.40 -11.20 5.93
N LEU A 207 3.73 -12.50 6.02
CA LEU A 207 3.28 -13.51 5.07
C LEU A 207 1.76 -13.72 5.11
N THR A 208 1.12 -13.50 6.26
CA THR A 208 -0.35 -13.63 6.38
C THR A 208 -1.03 -12.59 5.52
N THR A 209 -0.67 -11.33 5.65
CA THR A 209 -1.15 -10.24 4.77
C THR A 209 -0.88 -10.56 3.30
N LEU A 210 0.38 -10.96 2.95
CA LEU A 210 0.73 -11.26 1.56
C LEU A 210 -0.13 -12.38 0.95
N PHE A 211 -0.41 -13.44 1.71
CA PHE A 211 -1.09 -14.63 1.20
C PHE A 211 -2.61 -14.51 1.21
N THR A 212 -3.18 -13.70 2.14
CA THR A 212 -4.63 -13.59 2.30
C THR A 212 -5.26 -12.49 1.48
N ILE A 213 -4.59 -11.35 1.32
CA ILE A 213 -5.20 -10.20 0.64
C ILE A 213 -4.52 -9.80 -0.67
N CYS A 214 -3.23 -10.16 -0.90
CA CYS A 214 -2.54 -9.76 -2.12
C CYS A 214 -2.90 -10.69 -3.29
N ARG A 215 -3.27 -10.09 -4.43
CA ARG A 215 -3.54 -10.81 -5.68
C ARG A 215 -2.26 -11.24 -6.38
N ARG A 216 -1.24 -10.38 -6.36
CA ARG A 216 0.10 -10.61 -6.87
C ARG A 216 1.11 -10.18 -5.82
N ILE A 217 2.26 -10.81 -5.84
CA ILE A 217 3.37 -10.50 -4.94
C ILE A 217 4.58 -10.18 -5.80
N ALA A 218 5.27 -9.09 -5.46
CA ALA A 218 6.52 -8.66 -6.04
C ALA A 218 7.62 -8.89 -5.01
N ILE A 219 8.50 -9.86 -5.26
CA ILE A 219 9.59 -10.21 -4.36
C ILE A 219 10.85 -9.48 -4.78
N LEU A 220 11.36 -8.64 -3.87
CA LEU A 220 12.59 -7.87 -4.04
C LEU A 220 13.75 -8.62 -3.37
N ALA A 221 14.61 -9.22 -4.19
CA ALA A 221 15.80 -9.93 -3.77
C ALA A 221 16.96 -9.60 -4.72
N ASP A 222 18.19 -9.51 -4.20
CA ASP A 222 19.40 -9.23 -4.97
C ASP A 222 19.28 -8.02 -5.89
N LYS A 223 18.65 -6.93 -5.39
CA LYS A 223 18.38 -5.67 -6.11
C LYS A 223 17.49 -5.82 -7.35
N LYS A 224 16.87 -6.98 -7.55
CA LYS A 224 15.95 -7.33 -8.64
C LYS A 224 14.57 -7.63 -8.10
N ILE A 225 13.57 -7.62 -8.98
CA ILE A 225 12.19 -7.91 -8.62
C ILE A 225 11.63 -9.07 -9.43
N THR A 226 10.96 -10.00 -8.76
CA THR A 226 10.21 -11.10 -9.38
C THR A 226 8.75 -10.95 -9.01
N VAL A 227 7.85 -10.92 -10.01
CA VAL A 227 6.42 -10.66 -9.79
C VAL A 227 5.58 -11.85 -10.27
N GLY A 228 4.65 -12.28 -9.44
CA GLY A 228 3.75 -13.38 -9.78
C GLY A 228 2.55 -13.49 -8.85
N THR A 229 1.62 -14.38 -9.17
CA THR A 229 0.66 -14.89 -8.18
C THR A 229 1.40 -15.76 -7.16
N LEU A 230 0.83 -15.94 -5.97
CA LEU A 230 1.45 -16.82 -4.96
C LEU A 230 1.76 -18.21 -5.56
N ASP A 231 0.83 -18.80 -6.29
CA ASP A 231 0.99 -20.15 -6.86
C ASP A 231 2.16 -20.22 -7.86
N LYS A 232 2.40 -19.17 -8.65
CA LYS A 232 3.57 -19.10 -9.55
C LYS A 232 4.88 -18.91 -8.77
N LEU A 233 4.86 -18.10 -7.74
CA LEU A 233 6.06 -17.83 -6.92
C LEU A 233 6.46 -19.05 -6.07
N MET A 234 5.48 -19.84 -5.61
CA MET A 234 5.72 -21.12 -4.93
C MET A 234 6.48 -22.13 -5.80
N GLN A 235 6.37 -22.03 -7.13
CA GLN A 235 7.09 -22.86 -8.10
C GLN A 235 8.45 -22.28 -8.48
N SER A 236 8.88 -21.17 -7.88
CA SER A 236 10.15 -20.52 -8.21
C SER A 236 11.35 -21.37 -7.80
N HIS A 237 12.35 -21.41 -8.67
CA HIS A 237 13.64 -22.06 -8.40
C HIS A 237 14.67 -21.11 -7.74
N GLN A 238 14.33 -19.82 -7.57
CA GLN A 238 15.23 -18.86 -6.92
C GLN A 238 15.37 -19.19 -5.42
N PRO A 239 16.60 -19.38 -4.90
CA PRO A 239 16.82 -19.90 -3.54
C PRO A 239 16.12 -19.02 -2.48
N TRP A 240 16.29 -17.70 -2.55
CA TRP A 240 15.68 -16.77 -1.59
C TRP A 240 14.15 -16.82 -1.61
N ILE A 241 13.52 -16.91 -2.79
CA ILE A 241 12.06 -16.99 -2.93
C ILE A 241 11.55 -18.28 -2.30
N ARG A 242 12.24 -19.39 -2.53
CA ARG A 242 11.90 -20.70 -1.93
C ARG A 242 11.98 -20.63 -0.41
N GLU A 243 13.09 -20.14 0.13
CA GLU A 243 13.28 -20.03 1.58
C GLU A 243 12.19 -19.13 2.20
N PHE A 244 11.88 -18.00 1.57
CA PHE A 244 10.86 -17.05 2.04
C PHE A 244 9.45 -17.65 2.03
N LEU A 245 9.08 -18.39 0.95
CA LEU A 245 7.73 -18.90 0.76
C LEU A 245 7.48 -20.31 1.32
N HIS A 246 8.53 -21.09 1.60
CA HIS A 246 8.43 -22.45 2.14
C HIS A 246 9.02 -22.58 3.55
N GLY A 247 9.46 -21.48 4.16
CA GLY A 247 9.95 -21.51 5.54
C GLY A 247 8.82 -21.77 6.56
N PRO A 248 9.16 -22.09 7.82
CA PRO A 248 8.16 -22.45 8.85
C PRO A 248 7.06 -21.40 9.06
N ARG A 249 7.38 -20.11 8.86
CA ARG A 249 6.39 -19.01 8.96
C ARG A 249 5.37 -19.03 7.82
N ALA A 250 5.73 -19.57 6.66
CA ALA A 250 4.86 -19.63 5.50
C ALA A 250 3.74 -20.67 5.67
N GLU A 251 3.96 -21.75 6.39
CA GLU A 251 2.96 -22.81 6.62
C GLU A 251 1.73 -22.28 7.36
N GLY A 252 1.94 -21.45 8.42
CA GLY A 252 0.84 -20.79 9.14
C GLY A 252 0.05 -19.85 8.25
N ALA A 253 0.72 -19.06 7.43
CA ALA A 253 0.07 -18.13 6.49
C ALA A 253 -0.71 -18.84 5.38
N LEU A 254 -0.22 -20.00 4.89
CA LEU A 254 -0.93 -20.83 3.92
C LEU A 254 -2.22 -21.42 4.51
N THR A 255 -2.19 -21.81 5.78
CA THR A 255 -3.39 -22.28 6.50
C THR A 255 -4.43 -21.17 6.63
N ALA A 256 -4.02 -19.97 7.04
CA ALA A 256 -4.89 -18.81 7.11
C ALA A 256 -5.52 -18.45 5.75
N ARG A 257 -4.74 -18.54 4.65
CA ARG A 257 -5.27 -18.35 3.29
C ARG A 257 -6.38 -19.33 2.93
N LYS A 258 -6.20 -20.62 3.23
CA LYS A 258 -7.23 -21.65 2.95
C LYS A 258 -8.56 -21.34 3.67
N GLN A 259 -8.48 -20.88 4.92
CA GLN A 259 -9.66 -20.49 5.69
C GLN A 259 -10.36 -19.25 5.12
N SER A 260 -9.60 -18.26 4.65
CA SER A 260 -10.15 -17.01 4.08
C SER A 260 -10.80 -17.18 2.70
N HIS A 261 -10.46 -18.23 1.95
CA HIS A 261 -11.01 -18.53 0.62
C HIS A 261 -12.00 -19.71 0.60
N GLY A 262 -12.14 -20.45 1.71
CA GLY A 262 -13.04 -21.59 1.86
C GLY A 262 -14.45 -21.24 2.38
N ASN A 263 -14.69 -20.00 2.78
CA ASN A 263 -15.98 -19.52 3.31
C ASN A 263 -16.72 -18.60 2.30
N GLY A 264 -16.44 -18.71 0.99
CA GLY A 264 -17.12 -17.96 -0.05
C GLY A 264 -17.91 -18.83 -1.02
#